data_62dd1e922b51ec0718eb6f20a2e7663d
#
_entry.id   62dd1e922b51ec0718eb6f20a2e7663d
#
_cell.length_a   1.000
_cell.length_b   1.000
_cell.length_c   1.000
_cell.angle_alpha   90.00
_cell.angle_beta   90.00
_cell.angle_gamma   90.00
#
_symmetry.space_group_name_H-M   'P 1'
#
loop_
_entity.id
_entity.type
_entity.pdbx_description
1 polymer ?
#
loop_
_entity_poly.entity_id
_entity_poly.type
_entity_poly.pdbx_seq_one_letter_code
_entity_poly.pdbx_strand_id
1 'polypeptide(L)'
;MTMQTFALTPGRLNKFKGEILAHAKPYEVLAKAGRQVKMPQNMSDTYVARRFLPYGATSAQPNIFFPTATGDRGNVIVQAHVTQEGVTPAPDSIVPVDITEVVVQYSCLYGFSDKTFNLYEDDIPEQMKIQIGERVGLVNEMIVYGKLKSCTNQFYGGAGTSRATVAGPMVLNLQRAVVRSLMANHALPVTKLLAAAAKYDTSAVAPGYFCYTHSDLEGQIRDLPNFTPAEKYATGTPQEGEIGKCERFRYILSPDLPSFQDAGAAVASWTGSGTGYSTTGVNLDVYPMIVMGADAFSQIAVRGVDSLDPTFLPPGEKSKSDPLGQRGYAGTSWWKATMIENQLWMSVINVARQA
;
A
#
# COMPACT_ATOMS: atom_id res chain seq x y z
N MET A 1 -32.25 0.68 -0.44
CA MET A 1 -31.46 -0.24 0.39
C MET A 1 -31.98 -1.65 0.09
N THR A 2 -31.18 -2.45 -0.59
CA THR A 2 -31.53 -3.87 -0.92
C THR A 2 -31.31 -4.71 0.33
N MET A 3 -32.36 -5.35 0.81
CA MET A 3 -32.27 -6.31 1.91
C MET A 3 -31.90 -7.69 1.36
N GLN A 4 -31.08 -8.42 2.12
CA GLN A 4 -30.76 -9.81 1.78
C GLN A 4 -32.02 -10.67 1.93
N THR A 5 -32.47 -11.28 0.84
CA THR A 5 -33.60 -12.22 0.80
C THR A 5 -33.15 -13.55 0.20
N PHE A 6 -33.50 -14.65 0.81
CA PHE A 6 -33.19 -15.98 0.32
C PHE A 6 -34.48 -16.68 -0.13
N ALA A 7 -34.43 -17.35 -1.26
CA ALA A 7 -35.53 -18.23 -1.72
C ALA A 7 -35.51 -19.52 -0.87
N LEU A 8 -36.54 -19.71 -0.07
CA LEU A 8 -36.74 -20.96 0.65
C LEU A 8 -37.18 -22.03 -0.33
N THR A 9 -36.35 -23.02 -0.58
CA THR A 9 -36.71 -24.18 -1.42
C THR A 9 -37.55 -25.17 -0.60
N PRO A 10 -38.79 -25.47 -0.98
CA PRO A 10 -39.57 -26.52 -0.31
C PRO A 10 -38.89 -27.87 -0.54
N GLY A 11 -38.53 -28.59 0.52
CA GLY A 11 -38.06 -29.96 0.40
C GLY A 11 -36.76 -30.34 1.10
N ARG A 12 -36.07 -29.44 1.74
CA ARG A 12 -34.95 -29.80 2.63
C ARG A 12 -35.47 -30.23 4.01
N LEU A 13 -36.03 -31.43 4.05
CA LEU A 13 -36.51 -32.07 5.31
C LEU A 13 -35.39 -32.66 6.16
N ASN A 14 -34.19 -32.75 5.66
CA ASN A 14 -33.01 -33.16 6.43
C ASN A 14 -32.17 -31.92 6.75
N LYS A 15 -32.08 -31.61 8.04
CA LYS A 15 -31.04 -30.67 8.58
C LYS A 15 -29.65 -31.26 8.29
N PHE A 16 -29.21 -31.17 7.04
CA PHE A 16 -27.79 -31.18 6.79
C PHE A 16 -27.26 -29.81 7.30
N LYS A 17 -26.64 -29.79 8.46
CA LYS A 17 -25.70 -28.76 8.78
C LYS A 17 -24.56 -28.95 7.77
N GLY A 18 -24.68 -28.33 6.62
CA GLY A 18 -23.60 -28.27 5.66
C GLY A 18 -22.44 -27.59 6.35
N GLU A 19 -21.29 -28.22 6.33
CA GLU A 19 -20.05 -27.58 6.77
C GLU A 19 -19.87 -26.31 5.93
N ILE A 20 -19.79 -25.15 6.57
CA ILE A 20 -19.57 -23.89 5.85
C ILE A 20 -18.15 -23.95 5.31
N LEU A 21 -18.03 -24.06 4.00
CA LEU A 21 -16.74 -24.11 3.33
C LEU A 21 -16.00 -22.77 3.47
N ALA A 22 -14.69 -22.86 3.63
CA ALA A 22 -13.85 -21.70 3.63
C ALA A 22 -13.98 -20.95 2.30
N HIS A 23 -14.10 -19.63 2.35
CA HIS A 23 -14.16 -18.77 1.18
C HIS A 23 -12.89 -17.90 1.08
N ALA A 24 -12.73 -17.23 -0.07
CA ALA A 24 -11.57 -16.37 -0.30
C ALA A 24 -11.56 -15.18 0.67
N LYS A 25 -10.40 -14.92 1.26
CA LYS A 25 -10.16 -13.79 2.15
C LYS A 25 -9.25 -12.76 1.48
N PRO A 26 -9.44 -11.45 1.74
CA PRO A 26 -8.57 -10.42 1.19
C PRO A 26 -7.13 -10.57 1.72
N TYR A 27 -6.17 -10.28 0.85
CA TYR A 27 -4.75 -10.42 1.15
C TYR A 27 -4.15 -9.06 1.51
N GLU A 28 -4.15 -8.74 2.81
CA GLU A 28 -3.73 -7.44 3.31
C GLU A 28 -2.21 -7.38 3.51
N VAL A 29 -1.51 -6.58 2.71
CA VAL A 29 -0.06 -6.36 2.82
C VAL A 29 0.29 -4.89 3.07
N LEU A 30 -0.35 -3.95 2.37
CA LEU A 30 -0.12 -2.51 2.53
C LEU A 30 -0.79 -1.95 3.77
N ALA A 31 -1.97 -2.45 4.15
CA ALA A 31 -2.68 -2.03 5.35
C ALA A 31 -1.88 -2.30 6.65
N LYS A 32 -0.96 -3.28 6.62
CA LYS A 32 -0.05 -3.61 7.72
C LYS A 32 1.26 -2.82 7.68
N ALA A 33 1.56 -2.14 6.56
CA ALA A 33 2.78 -1.38 6.37
C ALA A 33 2.63 0.08 6.82
N GLY A 34 3.75 0.81 6.90
CA GLY A 34 3.80 2.21 7.28
C GLY A 34 3.71 2.47 8.79
N ARG A 35 3.92 3.72 9.16
CA ARG A 35 3.86 4.16 10.55
C ARG A 35 2.41 4.38 10.97
N GLN A 36 2.00 3.80 12.09
CA GLN A 36 0.67 4.01 12.66
C GLN A 36 0.66 5.27 13.54
N VAL A 37 -0.24 6.20 13.23
CA VAL A 37 -0.38 7.47 13.95
C VAL A 37 -1.81 7.60 14.44
N LYS A 38 -1.98 8.04 15.71
CA LYS A 38 -3.28 8.26 16.32
C LYS A 38 -3.52 9.75 16.50
N MET A 39 -4.50 10.28 15.80
CA MET A 39 -4.95 11.66 15.95
C MET A 39 -5.80 11.81 17.23
N PRO A 40 -5.62 12.85 18.05
CA PRO A 40 -6.49 13.12 19.20
C PRO A 40 -7.94 13.38 18.77
N GLN A 41 -8.89 13.01 19.63
CA GLN A 41 -10.31 13.33 19.42
C GLN A 41 -10.58 14.83 19.61
N ASN A 42 -11.65 15.32 18.99
CA ASN A 42 -12.19 16.69 19.16
C ASN A 42 -11.23 17.84 18.79
N MET A 43 -10.27 17.57 17.90
CA MET A 43 -9.31 18.60 17.48
C MET A 43 -9.57 19.16 16.09
N SER A 44 -9.87 18.34 15.12
CA SER A 44 -10.18 18.67 13.72
C SER A 44 -10.41 17.36 12.95
N ASP A 45 -10.85 17.46 11.71
CA ASP A 45 -10.83 16.37 10.71
C ASP A 45 -9.49 16.29 9.97
N THR A 46 -8.65 17.32 10.11
CA THR A 46 -7.39 17.48 9.40
C THR A 46 -6.21 17.18 10.31
N TYR A 47 -5.41 16.18 9.93
CA TYR A 47 -4.14 15.90 10.58
C TYR A 47 -3.02 16.67 9.90
N VAL A 48 -2.18 17.35 10.70
CA VAL A 48 -1.03 18.11 10.23
C VAL A 48 0.24 17.50 10.82
N ALA A 49 1.14 17.05 9.96
CA ALA A 49 2.49 16.62 10.34
C ALA A 49 3.50 17.68 9.91
N ARG A 50 4.34 18.13 10.84
CA ARG A 50 5.41 19.07 10.56
C ARG A 50 6.75 18.36 10.50
N ARG A 51 7.50 18.62 9.44
CA ARG A 51 8.92 18.25 9.36
C ARG A 51 9.77 19.47 9.11
N PHE A 52 11.01 19.39 9.53
CA PHE A 52 12.00 20.42 9.25
C PHE A 52 12.91 19.96 8.11
N LEU A 53 13.20 20.85 7.19
CA LEU A 53 14.12 20.55 6.10
C LEU A 53 15.54 20.40 6.65
N PRO A 54 16.37 19.52 6.08
CA PRO A 54 17.77 19.40 6.42
C PRO A 54 18.53 20.70 6.06
N TYR A 55 19.67 20.90 6.69
CA TYR A 55 20.49 22.08 6.53
C TYR A 55 20.78 22.40 5.06
N GLY A 56 20.52 23.63 4.66
CA GLY A 56 20.74 24.12 3.29
C GLY A 56 19.79 23.54 2.23
N ALA A 57 18.81 22.72 2.60
CA ALA A 57 17.83 22.18 1.66
C ALA A 57 16.82 23.25 1.21
N THR A 58 16.28 23.07 0.00
CA THR A 58 15.24 23.95 -0.56
C THR A 58 13.89 23.22 -0.67
N SER A 59 12.79 23.97 -0.79
CA SER A 59 11.46 23.40 -1.00
C SER A 59 11.38 22.52 -2.26
N ALA A 60 12.14 22.85 -3.29
CA ALA A 60 12.21 22.05 -4.53
C ALA A 60 13.01 20.75 -4.36
N GLN A 61 14.00 20.73 -3.49
CA GLN A 61 14.87 19.59 -3.19
C GLN A 61 14.96 19.38 -1.66
N PRO A 62 13.88 18.92 -1.03
CA PRO A 62 13.72 18.95 0.42
C PRO A 62 14.53 17.90 1.17
N ASN A 63 15.20 16.98 0.47
CA ASN A 63 15.96 15.88 1.06
C ASN A 63 17.46 15.96 0.76
N ILE A 64 17.91 16.98 0.03
CA ILE A 64 19.30 17.13 -0.42
C ILE A 64 19.95 18.32 0.30
N PHE A 65 21.09 18.07 0.93
CA PHE A 65 21.87 19.13 1.56
C PHE A 65 22.51 20.03 0.49
N PHE A 66 22.34 21.34 0.59
CA PHE A 66 22.91 22.33 -0.33
C PHE A 66 22.69 21.99 -1.82
N PRO A 67 21.44 21.81 -2.29
CA PRO A 67 21.19 21.43 -3.66
C PRO A 67 21.58 22.52 -4.68
N THR A 68 21.65 23.77 -4.26
CA THR A 68 21.99 24.92 -5.11
C THR A 68 23.48 25.13 -5.31
N ALA A 69 24.33 24.40 -4.57
CA ALA A 69 25.78 24.48 -4.74
C ALA A 69 26.18 23.94 -6.13
N THR A 70 26.76 24.80 -6.98
CA THR A 70 27.31 24.46 -8.30
C THR A 70 28.80 24.22 -8.21
N GLY A 71 29.37 23.38 -9.06
CA GLY A 71 30.75 23.00 -9.05
C GLY A 71 31.13 22.03 -7.94
N ASP A 72 32.25 22.28 -7.21
CA ASP A 72 32.66 21.45 -6.10
C ASP A 72 31.81 21.72 -4.86
N ARG A 73 30.72 20.94 -4.75
CA ARG A 73 29.76 21.05 -3.66
C ARG A 73 30.38 20.85 -2.28
N GLY A 74 31.35 19.97 -2.16
CA GLY A 74 32.04 19.72 -0.88
C GLY A 74 32.79 20.95 -0.43
N ASN A 75 33.52 21.59 -1.33
CA ASN A 75 34.25 22.81 -1.04
C ASN A 75 33.32 24.00 -0.71
N VAL A 76 32.23 24.16 -1.44
CA VAL A 76 31.22 25.21 -1.17
C VAL A 76 30.65 25.07 0.24
N ILE A 77 30.30 23.85 0.68
CA ILE A 77 29.80 23.59 2.03
C ILE A 77 30.87 23.92 3.08
N VAL A 78 32.13 23.52 2.87
CA VAL A 78 33.23 23.79 3.81
C VAL A 78 33.50 25.29 3.89
N GLN A 79 33.59 25.98 2.76
CA GLN A 79 33.88 27.44 2.73
C GLN A 79 32.76 28.25 3.39
N ALA A 80 31.52 27.83 3.32
CA ALA A 80 30.39 28.48 4.00
C ALA A 80 30.51 28.47 5.54
N HIS A 81 31.33 27.56 6.10
CA HIS A 81 31.51 27.38 7.53
C HIS A 81 32.90 27.88 8.03
N VAL A 82 33.72 28.48 7.15
CA VAL A 82 35.00 29.08 7.57
C VAL A 82 34.71 30.34 8.38
N THR A 83 35.11 30.32 9.64
CA THR A 83 34.97 31.46 10.54
C THR A 83 36.18 32.40 10.38
N GLN A 84 35.91 33.69 10.17
CA GLN A 84 36.97 34.72 10.17
C GLN A 84 37.21 35.21 11.61
N GLU A 85 38.44 35.49 11.94
CA GLU A 85 38.82 36.01 13.26
C GLU A 85 38.12 37.36 13.53
N GLY A 86 37.45 37.48 14.67
CA GLY A 86 36.72 38.67 15.07
C GLY A 86 35.37 38.93 14.39
N VAL A 87 34.90 38.02 13.55
CA VAL A 87 33.60 38.13 12.85
C VAL A 87 32.62 37.08 13.33
N THR A 88 31.45 37.50 13.82
CA THR A 88 30.36 36.58 14.17
C THR A 88 29.71 36.04 12.91
N PRO A 89 29.56 34.72 12.74
CA PRO A 89 28.85 34.15 11.60
C PRO A 89 27.39 34.60 11.53
N ALA A 90 26.84 34.70 10.34
CA ALA A 90 25.43 34.97 10.16
C ALA A 90 24.58 33.77 10.69
N PRO A 91 23.48 34.02 11.40
CA PRO A 91 22.62 32.94 11.89
C PRO A 91 21.85 32.27 10.75
N ASP A 92 21.80 30.95 10.76
CA ASP A 92 20.98 30.16 9.86
C ASP A 92 19.56 30.02 10.39
N SER A 93 18.57 29.77 9.49
CA SER A 93 17.20 29.55 9.83
C SER A 93 16.75 28.13 9.54
N ILE A 94 15.87 27.58 10.39
CA ILE A 94 15.24 26.28 10.21
C ILE A 94 13.95 26.46 9.42
N VAL A 95 13.76 25.71 8.34
CA VAL A 95 12.57 25.79 7.47
C VAL A 95 11.62 24.65 7.80
N PRO A 96 10.42 24.92 8.37
CA PRO A 96 9.39 23.92 8.57
C PRO A 96 8.59 23.68 7.29
N VAL A 97 8.13 22.45 7.10
CA VAL A 97 7.18 22.07 6.03
C VAL A 97 6.05 21.29 6.67
N ASP A 98 4.82 21.77 6.50
CA ASP A 98 3.62 21.12 6.99
C ASP A 98 2.98 20.27 5.89
N ILE A 99 2.66 19.03 6.24
CA ILE A 99 1.96 18.08 5.38
C ILE A 99 0.61 17.80 6.03
N THR A 100 -0.45 17.97 5.28
CA THR A 100 -1.83 17.84 5.77
C THR A 100 -2.56 16.71 5.10
N GLU A 101 -3.41 16.00 5.86
CA GLU A 101 -4.31 14.98 5.33
C GLU A 101 -5.63 15.01 6.11
N VAL A 102 -6.75 14.81 5.41
CA VAL A 102 -8.08 14.77 6.01
C VAL A 102 -8.47 13.35 6.34
N VAL A 103 -8.94 13.13 7.57
CA VAL A 103 -9.42 11.82 8.02
C VAL A 103 -10.88 11.65 7.60
N VAL A 104 -11.19 10.53 6.95
CA VAL A 104 -12.50 10.22 6.40
C VAL A 104 -13.13 9.06 7.16
N GLN A 105 -14.44 9.16 7.40
CA GLN A 105 -15.22 8.07 7.95
C GLN A 105 -15.66 7.09 6.85
N TYR A 106 -15.42 5.82 7.07
CA TYR A 106 -15.88 4.72 6.25
C TYR A 106 -16.88 3.88 7.01
N SER A 107 -17.78 3.23 6.31
CA SER A 107 -18.78 2.34 6.94
C SER A 107 -19.15 1.20 6.01
N CYS A 108 -19.57 0.08 6.60
CA CYS A 108 -20.23 -0.98 5.89
C CYS A 108 -21.44 -1.47 6.68
N LEU A 109 -22.50 -1.83 5.97
CA LEU A 109 -23.76 -2.27 6.56
C LEU A 109 -24.33 -3.42 5.73
N TYR A 110 -24.78 -4.45 6.43
CA TYR A 110 -25.61 -5.53 5.90
C TYR A 110 -27.00 -5.47 6.55
N GLY A 111 -28.03 -5.73 5.76
CA GLY A 111 -29.41 -5.83 6.25
C GLY A 111 -29.96 -7.22 6.01
N PHE A 112 -30.74 -7.74 6.94
CA PHE A 112 -31.43 -9.03 6.86
C PHE A 112 -32.86 -8.92 7.39
N SER A 113 -33.71 -9.87 7.00
CA SER A 113 -35.12 -9.91 7.46
C SER A 113 -35.28 -10.84 8.66
N ASP A 114 -36.35 -10.61 9.41
CA ASP A 114 -36.80 -11.50 10.49
C ASP A 114 -37.03 -12.95 10.00
N LYS A 115 -37.50 -13.09 8.77
CA LYS A 115 -37.70 -14.38 8.12
C LYS A 115 -36.36 -15.11 7.88
N THR A 116 -35.34 -14.38 7.42
CA THR A 116 -33.99 -14.93 7.25
C THR A 116 -33.39 -15.31 8.59
N PHE A 117 -33.58 -14.48 9.60
CA PHE A 117 -33.05 -14.71 10.94
C PHE A 117 -33.66 -15.92 11.64
N ASN A 118 -35.00 -16.13 11.48
CA ASN A 118 -35.76 -17.15 12.24
C ASN A 118 -35.94 -18.48 11.51
N LEU A 119 -35.93 -18.48 10.17
CA LEU A 119 -36.30 -19.64 9.38
C LEU A 119 -35.18 -20.22 8.53
N TYR A 120 -34.08 -19.50 8.38
CA TYR A 120 -32.94 -20.02 7.62
C TYR A 120 -32.11 -20.98 8.49
N GLU A 121 -31.62 -22.06 7.91
CA GLU A 121 -30.93 -23.14 8.61
C GLU A 121 -29.51 -22.80 9.09
N ASP A 122 -28.86 -21.81 8.45
CA ASP A 122 -27.52 -21.34 8.81
C ASP A 122 -27.59 -20.03 9.64
N ASP A 123 -26.57 -19.78 10.46
CA ASP A 123 -26.42 -18.53 11.21
C ASP A 123 -25.92 -17.40 10.29
N ILE A 124 -26.86 -16.79 9.57
CA ILE A 124 -26.57 -15.68 8.64
C ILE A 124 -25.95 -14.47 9.34
N PRO A 125 -26.38 -14.03 10.53
CA PRO A 125 -25.71 -12.96 11.27
C PRO A 125 -24.23 -13.21 11.55
N GLU A 126 -23.83 -14.44 11.88
CA GLU A 126 -22.42 -14.79 12.11
C GLU A 126 -21.62 -14.67 10.80
N GLN A 127 -22.16 -15.17 9.70
CA GLN A 127 -21.52 -15.03 8.38
C GLN A 127 -21.39 -13.55 7.97
N MET A 128 -22.40 -12.72 8.25
CA MET A 128 -22.31 -11.27 8.01
C MET A 128 -21.20 -10.60 8.82
N LYS A 129 -20.98 -11.00 10.07
CA LYS A 129 -19.89 -10.46 10.89
C LYS A 129 -18.52 -10.80 10.30
N ILE A 130 -18.34 -12.04 9.83
CA ILE A 130 -17.10 -12.46 9.16
C ILE A 130 -16.86 -11.61 7.89
N GLN A 131 -17.88 -11.49 7.05
CA GLN A 131 -17.78 -10.70 5.81
C GLN A 131 -17.58 -9.20 6.07
N ILE A 132 -18.12 -8.65 7.16
CA ILE A 132 -17.83 -7.26 7.58
C ILE A 132 -16.33 -7.10 7.84
N GLY A 133 -15.71 -8.01 8.59
CA GLY A 133 -14.29 -7.98 8.87
C GLY A 133 -13.44 -8.02 7.59
N GLU A 134 -13.74 -8.93 6.69
CA GLU A 134 -13.05 -9.06 5.40
C GLU A 134 -13.22 -7.81 4.51
N ARG A 135 -14.44 -7.26 4.46
CA ARG A 135 -14.72 -6.04 3.72
C ARG A 135 -13.96 -4.84 4.27
N VAL A 136 -13.85 -4.72 5.60
CA VAL A 136 -13.04 -3.67 6.23
C VAL A 136 -11.58 -3.81 5.86
N GLY A 137 -11.03 -5.02 5.91
CA GLY A 137 -9.67 -5.32 5.51
C GLY A 137 -9.39 -4.89 4.06
N LEU A 138 -10.22 -5.34 3.12
CA LEU A 138 -10.10 -4.99 1.71
C LEU A 138 -10.19 -3.47 1.46
N VAL A 139 -11.17 -2.80 2.10
CA VAL A 139 -11.32 -1.34 1.96
C VAL A 139 -10.09 -0.61 2.51
N ASN A 140 -9.55 -1.06 3.65
CA ASN A 140 -8.35 -0.49 4.22
C ASN A 140 -7.13 -0.64 3.31
N GLU A 141 -6.96 -1.81 2.67
CA GLU A 141 -5.92 -2.04 1.68
C GLU A 141 -6.06 -1.10 0.48
N MET A 142 -7.29 -0.94 -0.04
CA MET A 142 -7.57 -0.07 -1.18
C MET A 142 -7.39 1.42 -0.87
N ILE A 143 -7.68 1.88 0.35
CA ILE A 143 -7.43 3.26 0.79
C ILE A 143 -5.91 3.55 0.75
N VAL A 144 -5.11 2.67 1.33
CA VAL A 144 -3.65 2.81 1.34
C VAL A 144 -3.11 2.74 -0.07
N TYR A 145 -3.48 1.73 -0.85
CA TYR A 145 -3.07 1.57 -2.24
C TYR A 145 -3.44 2.78 -3.11
N GLY A 146 -4.68 3.28 -2.98
CA GLY A 146 -5.15 4.45 -3.71
C GLY A 146 -4.29 5.69 -3.47
N LYS A 147 -3.85 5.91 -2.22
CA LYS A 147 -2.99 7.03 -1.87
C LYS A 147 -1.55 6.81 -2.35
N LEU A 148 -0.97 5.65 -2.11
CA LEU A 148 0.44 5.39 -2.43
C LEU A 148 0.70 5.38 -3.94
N LYS A 149 -0.21 4.84 -4.76
CA LYS A 149 -0.06 4.87 -6.24
C LYS A 149 -0.06 6.27 -6.84
N SER A 150 -0.51 7.30 -6.10
CA SER A 150 -0.51 8.70 -6.52
C SER A 150 0.80 9.45 -6.19
N CYS A 151 1.82 8.76 -5.69
CA CYS A 151 3.14 9.33 -5.43
C CYS A 151 3.70 10.04 -6.66
N THR A 152 4.37 11.18 -6.47
CA THR A 152 4.93 11.98 -7.57
C THR A 152 6.22 11.42 -8.16
N ASN A 153 6.95 10.60 -7.38
CA ASN A 153 8.20 9.97 -7.83
C ASN A 153 7.89 8.69 -8.61
N GLN A 154 7.60 8.84 -9.91
CA GLN A 154 7.18 7.76 -10.79
C GLN A 154 8.25 7.36 -11.79
N PHE A 155 8.36 6.05 -12.03
CA PHE A 155 9.20 5.42 -13.03
C PHE A 155 8.36 4.55 -13.97
N TYR A 156 8.83 4.36 -15.21
CA TYR A 156 8.06 3.71 -16.25
C TYR A 156 8.87 2.61 -16.93
N GLY A 157 8.27 1.48 -17.18
CA GLY A 157 8.87 0.36 -17.92
C GLY A 157 9.05 0.69 -19.41
N GLY A 158 10.17 0.23 -19.97
CA GLY A 158 10.57 0.57 -21.33
C GLY A 158 11.15 1.99 -21.42
N ALA A 159 10.97 2.66 -22.55
CA ALA A 159 11.40 4.06 -22.77
C ALA A 159 10.31 5.08 -22.43
N GLY A 160 9.29 4.68 -21.67
CA GLY A 160 8.14 5.52 -21.36
C GLY A 160 8.46 6.66 -20.39
N THR A 161 7.79 7.80 -20.56
CA THR A 161 7.85 8.98 -19.68
C THR A 161 6.52 9.25 -18.98
N SER A 162 5.49 8.48 -19.30
CA SER A 162 4.15 8.55 -18.72
C SER A 162 3.53 7.17 -18.69
N ARG A 163 2.43 7.00 -17.95
CA ARG A 163 1.71 5.73 -17.90
C ARG A 163 1.25 5.25 -19.28
N ALA A 164 0.74 6.16 -20.12
CA ALA A 164 0.27 5.85 -21.47
C ALA A 164 1.39 5.38 -22.44
N THR A 165 2.66 5.57 -22.07
CA THR A 165 3.81 5.16 -22.89
C THR A 165 4.55 3.96 -22.32
N VAL A 166 4.01 3.32 -21.28
CA VAL A 166 4.59 2.09 -20.71
C VAL A 166 4.49 0.96 -21.73
N ALA A 167 5.65 0.45 -22.15
CA ALA A 167 5.75 -0.61 -23.14
C ALA A 167 6.63 -1.79 -22.70
N GLY A 168 7.17 -1.79 -21.49
CA GLY A 168 8.15 -2.79 -21.06
C GLY A 168 7.90 -3.39 -19.70
N PRO A 169 8.52 -4.55 -19.48
CA PRO A 169 8.50 -5.24 -18.20
C PRO A 169 9.41 -4.58 -17.15
N MET A 170 9.39 -5.12 -15.93
CA MET A 170 10.39 -4.79 -14.92
C MET A 170 11.76 -5.31 -15.35
N VAL A 171 12.76 -4.42 -15.35
CA VAL A 171 14.16 -4.77 -15.68
C VAL A 171 15.11 -4.27 -14.58
N LEU A 172 16.26 -4.94 -14.44
CA LEU A 172 17.24 -4.63 -13.39
C LEU A 172 17.77 -3.18 -13.47
N ASN A 173 17.94 -2.64 -14.66
CA ASN A 173 18.37 -1.25 -14.83
C ASN A 173 17.36 -0.24 -14.29
N LEU A 174 16.06 -0.49 -14.49
CA LEU A 174 14.99 0.32 -13.93
C LEU A 174 14.99 0.24 -12.41
N GLN A 175 15.12 -0.96 -11.84
CA GLN A 175 15.27 -1.17 -10.40
C GLN A 175 16.43 -0.34 -9.83
N ARG A 176 17.60 -0.42 -10.45
CA ARG A 176 18.79 0.34 -10.03
C ARG A 176 18.60 1.85 -10.14
N ALA A 177 17.86 2.33 -11.14
CA ALA A 177 17.51 3.74 -11.27
C ALA A 177 16.64 4.22 -10.10
N VAL A 178 15.64 3.42 -9.70
CA VAL A 178 14.79 3.71 -8.53
C VAL A 178 15.61 3.72 -7.25
N VAL A 179 16.45 2.70 -7.02
CA VAL A 179 17.34 2.65 -5.84
C VAL A 179 18.23 3.88 -5.77
N ARG A 180 18.80 4.31 -6.92
CA ARG A 180 19.63 5.52 -7.01
C ARG A 180 18.85 6.78 -6.62
N SER A 181 17.60 6.89 -7.09
CA SER A 181 16.72 8.02 -6.73
C SER A 181 16.42 8.04 -5.23
N LEU A 182 16.06 6.90 -4.64
CA LEU A 182 15.78 6.79 -3.21
C LEU A 182 17.02 7.13 -2.37
N MET A 183 18.19 6.58 -2.73
CA MET A 183 19.44 6.86 -2.02
C MET A 183 19.88 8.32 -2.16
N ALA A 184 19.72 8.93 -3.34
CA ALA A 184 20.03 10.34 -3.55
C ALA A 184 19.16 11.27 -2.68
N ASN A 185 17.96 10.82 -2.33
CA ASN A 185 17.04 11.52 -1.42
C ASN A 185 17.18 11.06 0.04
N HIS A 186 18.23 10.36 0.40
CA HIS A 186 18.50 9.87 1.76
C HIS A 186 17.37 8.99 2.34
N ALA A 187 16.63 8.26 1.51
CA ALA A 187 15.65 7.29 1.97
C ALA A 187 16.36 6.12 2.69
N LEU A 188 15.98 5.85 3.92
CA LEU A 188 16.52 4.72 4.67
C LEU A 188 15.85 3.42 4.22
N PRO A 189 16.61 2.31 4.12
CA PRO A 189 16.02 1.00 3.85
C PRO A 189 15.16 0.53 5.02
N VAL A 190 14.09 -0.19 4.73
CA VAL A 190 13.17 -0.70 5.76
C VAL A 190 13.78 -1.87 6.53
N THR A 191 14.60 -2.67 5.87
CA THR A 191 15.18 -3.87 6.47
C THR A 191 16.63 -3.69 6.84
N LYS A 192 17.05 -4.35 7.92
CA LYS A 192 18.46 -4.42 8.34
C LYS A 192 19.20 -5.55 7.62
N LEU A 193 20.53 -5.53 7.69
CA LEU A 193 21.36 -6.61 7.18
C LEU A 193 21.06 -7.91 7.94
N LEU A 194 20.75 -8.96 7.20
CA LEU A 194 20.65 -10.34 7.72
C LEU A 194 21.91 -11.09 7.32
N ALA A 195 22.70 -11.54 8.30
CA ALA A 195 23.92 -12.30 8.06
C ALA A 195 23.60 -13.71 7.51
N ALA A 196 24.52 -14.31 6.76
CA ALA A 196 24.43 -15.71 6.37
C ALA A 196 24.52 -16.61 7.62
N ALA A 197 23.77 -17.71 7.65
CA ALA A 197 23.84 -18.70 8.71
C ALA A 197 24.69 -19.91 8.27
N ALA A 198 25.10 -20.74 9.22
CA ALA A 198 25.84 -21.98 8.94
C ALA A 198 24.97 -23.10 8.30
N LYS A 199 23.76 -22.78 7.85
CA LYS A 199 22.87 -23.69 7.12
C LYS A 199 23.25 -23.74 5.65
N TYR A 200 23.01 -24.89 5.02
CA TYR A 200 23.29 -25.11 3.60
C TYR A 200 22.52 -24.12 2.71
N ASP A 201 23.20 -23.60 1.68
CA ASP A 201 22.66 -22.70 0.65
C ASP A 201 22.03 -21.39 1.18
N THR A 202 22.52 -20.85 2.32
CA THR A 202 22.05 -19.56 2.83
C THR A 202 22.93 -18.41 2.36
N SER A 203 22.33 -17.26 2.04
CA SER A 203 23.02 -16.05 1.62
C SER A 203 22.70 -14.87 2.54
N ALA A 204 23.67 -13.96 2.71
CA ALA A 204 23.42 -12.71 3.41
C ALA A 204 22.39 -11.85 2.65
N VAL A 205 21.49 -11.21 3.38
CA VAL A 205 20.48 -10.31 2.83
C VAL A 205 20.86 -8.87 3.14
N ALA A 206 21.17 -8.09 2.12
CA ALA A 206 21.49 -6.68 2.28
C ALA A 206 20.25 -5.88 2.76
N PRO A 207 20.46 -4.72 3.42
CA PRO A 207 19.38 -3.79 3.71
C PRO A 207 18.63 -3.41 2.43
N GLY A 208 17.29 -3.44 2.47
CA GLY A 208 16.48 -3.27 1.27
C GLY A 208 15.22 -2.47 1.46
N TYR A 209 14.64 -2.10 0.34
CA TYR A 209 13.36 -1.43 0.23
C TYR A 209 12.28 -2.47 -0.07
N PHE A 210 11.11 -2.34 0.53
CA PHE A 210 9.96 -3.16 0.17
C PHE A 210 9.35 -2.69 -1.14
N CYS A 211 9.02 -3.65 -2.00
CA CYS A 211 8.33 -3.42 -3.27
C CYS A 211 7.04 -4.25 -3.27
N TYR A 212 5.91 -3.57 -3.18
CA TYR A 212 4.59 -4.19 -3.19
C TYR A 212 4.03 -4.16 -4.60
N THR A 213 3.54 -5.29 -5.08
CA THR A 213 3.03 -5.41 -6.44
C THR A 213 1.99 -6.52 -6.58
N HIS A 214 1.31 -6.56 -7.73
CA HIS A 214 0.36 -7.60 -8.06
C HIS A 214 1.05 -8.94 -8.30
N SER A 215 0.39 -10.04 -7.93
CA SER A 215 0.88 -11.41 -8.10
C SER A 215 1.19 -11.78 -9.57
N ASP A 216 0.52 -11.17 -10.53
CA ASP A 216 0.74 -11.41 -11.97
C ASP A 216 2.17 -11.10 -12.45
N LEU A 217 2.92 -10.29 -11.70
CA LEU A 217 4.31 -9.96 -12.02
C LEU A 217 5.32 -10.96 -11.47
N GLU A 218 4.89 -11.99 -10.76
CA GLU A 218 5.80 -12.97 -10.12
C GLU A 218 6.80 -13.59 -11.09
N GLY A 219 6.34 -14.05 -12.25
CA GLY A 219 7.22 -14.67 -13.26
C GLY A 219 8.34 -13.75 -13.69
N GLN A 220 8.02 -12.50 -14.03
CA GLN A 220 9.00 -11.51 -14.45
C GLN A 220 9.98 -11.11 -13.34
N ILE A 221 9.52 -11.09 -12.08
CA ILE A 221 10.38 -10.79 -10.93
C ILE A 221 11.35 -11.93 -10.68
N ARG A 222 10.90 -13.18 -10.80
CA ARG A 222 11.77 -14.38 -10.65
C ARG A 222 12.81 -14.48 -11.77
N ASP A 223 12.52 -13.97 -12.95
CA ASP A 223 13.44 -13.93 -14.09
C ASP A 223 14.49 -12.81 -13.99
N LEU A 224 14.39 -11.92 -13.00
CA LEU A 224 15.41 -10.88 -12.80
C LEU A 224 16.78 -11.49 -12.46
N PRO A 225 17.87 -11.00 -13.08
CA PRO A 225 19.22 -11.43 -12.72
C PRO A 225 19.49 -11.20 -11.22
N ASN A 226 20.11 -12.17 -10.58
CA ASN A 226 20.45 -12.16 -9.16
C ASN A 226 19.22 -12.20 -8.21
N PHE A 227 18.08 -12.68 -8.69
CA PHE A 227 16.95 -12.95 -7.81
C PHE A 227 17.28 -14.06 -6.81
N THR A 228 16.99 -13.83 -5.54
CA THR A 228 17.15 -14.81 -4.45
C THR A 228 15.79 -15.06 -3.82
N PRO A 229 15.23 -16.27 -3.92
CA PRO A 229 13.95 -16.60 -3.32
C PRO A 229 14.00 -16.51 -1.78
N ALA A 230 12.87 -16.22 -1.16
CA ALA A 230 12.75 -16.08 0.30
C ALA A 230 13.15 -17.36 1.06
N GLU A 231 13.00 -18.53 0.43
CA GLU A 231 13.40 -19.84 0.96
C GLU A 231 14.91 -19.95 1.24
N LYS A 232 15.72 -19.17 0.52
CA LYS A 232 17.19 -19.13 0.67
C LYS A 232 17.68 -18.09 1.68
N TYR A 233 16.79 -17.46 2.43
CA TYR A 233 17.19 -16.50 3.47
C TYR A 233 17.82 -17.25 4.65
N ALA A 234 18.94 -16.71 5.13
CA ALA A 234 19.69 -17.34 6.21
C ALA A 234 19.00 -17.26 7.58
N THR A 235 18.41 -16.12 7.87
CA THR A 235 17.84 -15.82 9.19
C THR A 235 16.72 -14.79 8.99
N GLY A 236 15.66 -14.92 9.76
CA GLY A 236 14.52 -14.00 9.72
C GLY A 236 13.30 -14.62 9.05
N THR A 237 12.14 -14.23 9.53
CA THR A 237 10.87 -14.61 8.93
C THR A 237 10.60 -13.69 7.74
N PRO A 238 10.36 -14.21 6.54
CA PRO A 238 9.88 -13.39 5.42
C PRO A 238 8.59 -12.67 5.81
N GLN A 239 8.37 -11.50 5.24
CA GLN A 239 7.08 -10.85 5.40
C GLN A 239 6.00 -11.65 4.66
N GLU A 240 4.76 -11.57 5.14
CA GLU A 240 3.64 -12.23 4.46
C GLU A 240 3.56 -11.77 3.00
N GLY A 241 3.50 -12.73 2.07
CA GLY A 241 3.53 -12.46 0.64
C GLY A 241 4.91 -12.17 0.04
N GLU A 242 5.99 -12.22 0.79
CA GLU A 242 7.33 -12.00 0.27
C GLU A 242 7.82 -13.22 -0.51
N ILE A 243 8.17 -13.03 -1.78
CA ILE A 243 8.68 -14.09 -2.66
C ILE A 243 10.21 -14.15 -2.72
N GLY A 244 10.89 -13.06 -2.41
CA GLY A 244 12.34 -12.97 -2.48
C GLY A 244 12.88 -11.58 -2.61
N LYS A 245 14.19 -11.51 -2.82
CA LYS A 245 14.92 -10.25 -3.03
C LYS A 245 15.61 -10.25 -4.39
N CYS A 246 15.77 -9.07 -4.95
CA CYS A 246 16.74 -8.81 -6.02
C CYS A 246 17.55 -7.57 -5.64
N GLU A 247 18.86 -7.71 -5.45
CA GLU A 247 19.74 -6.64 -4.94
C GLU A 247 19.18 -5.97 -3.68
N ARG A 248 18.68 -4.73 -3.79
CA ARG A 248 18.14 -3.95 -2.67
C ARG A 248 16.61 -3.92 -2.59
N PHE A 249 15.91 -4.65 -3.46
CA PHE A 249 14.45 -4.78 -3.37
C PHE A 249 14.05 -6.10 -2.76
N ARG A 250 13.04 -6.05 -1.89
CA ARG A 250 12.31 -7.21 -1.38
C ARG A 250 10.89 -7.14 -1.91
N TYR A 251 10.50 -8.16 -2.67
CA TYR A 251 9.23 -8.19 -3.39
C TYR A 251 8.15 -8.88 -2.58
N ILE A 252 7.05 -8.17 -2.37
CA ILE A 252 5.87 -8.65 -1.67
C ILE A 252 4.71 -8.62 -2.66
N LEU A 253 4.07 -9.76 -2.85
CA LEU A 253 2.98 -9.92 -3.79
C LEU A 253 1.63 -9.89 -3.08
N SER A 254 0.65 -9.28 -3.74
CA SER A 254 -0.76 -9.38 -3.37
C SER A 254 -1.62 -9.49 -4.63
N PRO A 255 -2.60 -10.39 -4.66
CA PRO A 255 -3.54 -10.49 -5.77
C PRO A 255 -4.55 -9.34 -5.79
N ASP A 256 -4.71 -8.63 -4.66
CA ASP A 256 -5.74 -7.61 -4.48
C ASP A 256 -5.32 -6.20 -4.91
N LEU A 257 -4.10 -6.02 -5.45
CA LEU A 257 -3.59 -4.72 -5.93
C LEU A 257 -3.94 -4.53 -7.42
N PRO A 258 -5.01 -3.79 -7.79
CA PRO A 258 -5.49 -3.75 -9.16
C PRO A 258 -4.50 -3.04 -10.10
N SER A 259 -4.39 -3.57 -11.33
CA SER A 259 -3.71 -2.91 -12.44
C SER A 259 -4.54 -1.76 -13.00
N PHE A 260 -3.89 -0.88 -13.76
CA PHE A 260 -4.56 0.08 -14.64
C PHE A 260 -4.79 -0.60 -15.99
N GLN A 261 -6.02 -1.05 -16.22
CA GLN A 261 -6.38 -1.74 -17.44
C GLN A 261 -6.30 -0.80 -18.64
N ASP A 262 -5.76 -1.29 -19.75
CA ASP A 262 -5.67 -0.59 -21.04
C ASP A 262 -5.03 0.81 -20.98
N ALA A 263 -4.14 1.04 -20.01
CA ALA A 263 -3.57 2.34 -19.70
C ALA A 263 -2.13 2.56 -20.21
N GLY A 264 -1.52 1.56 -20.80
CA GLY A 264 -0.17 1.58 -21.35
C GLY A 264 -0.11 1.92 -22.85
N ALA A 265 1.04 1.68 -23.45
CA ALA A 265 1.22 1.78 -24.91
C ALA A 265 0.44 0.66 -25.62
N ALA A 266 0.26 0.81 -26.95
CA ALA A 266 -0.35 -0.23 -27.76
C ALA A 266 0.40 -1.59 -27.60
N VAL A 267 -0.31 -2.71 -27.62
CA VAL A 267 0.26 -4.06 -27.47
C VAL A 267 1.41 -4.30 -28.48
N ALA A 268 1.30 -3.77 -29.68
CA ALA A 268 2.36 -3.86 -30.70
C ALA A 268 3.67 -3.17 -30.30
N SER A 269 3.65 -2.26 -29.32
CA SER A 269 4.83 -1.55 -28.82
C SER A 269 5.55 -2.28 -27.70
N TRP A 270 5.11 -3.49 -27.33
CA TRP A 270 5.73 -4.29 -26.27
C TRP A 270 7.22 -4.53 -26.52
N THR A 271 8.06 -4.27 -25.51
CA THR A 271 9.53 -4.39 -25.60
C THR A 271 10.10 -5.58 -24.88
N GLY A 272 9.28 -6.35 -24.17
CA GLY A 272 9.68 -7.59 -23.49
C GLY A 272 9.63 -8.81 -24.41
N SER A 273 9.95 -9.99 -23.86
CA SER A 273 9.81 -11.27 -24.55
C SER A 273 8.33 -11.59 -24.80
N GLY A 274 8.02 -12.27 -25.91
CA GLY A 274 6.66 -12.69 -26.24
C GLY A 274 5.72 -11.51 -26.54
N THR A 275 4.47 -11.65 -26.14
CA THR A 275 3.42 -10.64 -26.32
C THR A 275 3.10 -9.98 -24.99
N GLY A 276 2.88 -8.67 -24.98
CA GLY A 276 2.44 -7.96 -23.78
C GLY A 276 0.95 -8.23 -23.48
N TYR A 277 0.62 -8.28 -22.20
CA TYR A 277 -0.76 -8.54 -21.74
C TYR A 277 -1.63 -7.29 -21.84
N SER A 278 -2.86 -7.49 -22.30
CA SER A 278 -3.90 -6.48 -22.36
C SER A 278 -5.25 -7.12 -22.08
N THR A 279 -6.06 -6.48 -21.25
CA THR A 279 -7.44 -6.93 -21.00
C THR A 279 -8.35 -6.74 -22.21
N THR A 280 -8.15 -5.66 -22.98
CA THR A 280 -8.98 -5.33 -24.17
C THR A 280 -8.34 -5.78 -25.49
N GLY A 281 -7.03 -6.07 -25.49
CA GLY A 281 -6.25 -6.38 -26.68
C GLY A 281 -5.76 -5.15 -27.45
N VAL A 282 -6.02 -3.94 -26.97
CA VAL A 282 -5.64 -2.67 -27.65
C VAL A 282 -4.37 -2.10 -27.05
N ASN A 283 -4.41 -1.75 -25.77
CA ASN A 283 -3.25 -1.21 -25.05
C ASN A 283 -2.85 -2.15 -23.91
N LEU A 284 -1.61 -2.02 -23.48
CA LEU A 284 -1.06 -2.81 -22.38
C LEU A 284 -1.69 -2.44 -21.04
N ASP A 285 -1.92 -3.42 -20.20
CA ASP A 285 -2.28 -3.20 -18.80
C ASP A 285 -1.04 -2.81 -18.00
N VAL A 286 -1.18 -1.76 -17.19
CA VAL A 286 -0.08 -1.21 -16.40
C VAL A 286 -0.23 -1.60 -14.95
N TYR A 287 0.80 -2.23 -14.42
CA TYR A 287 0.88 -2.67 -13.03
C TYR A 287 1.77 -1.70 -12.24
N PRO A 288 1.23 -0.98 -11.25
CA PRO A 288 2.03 -0.14 -10.40
C PRO A 288 2.72 -1.00 -9.31
N MET A 289 4.03 -0.87 -9.20
CA MET A 289 4.85 -1.45 -8.16
C MET A 289 5.21 -0.34 -7.18
N ILE A 290 4.79 -0.46 -5.93
CA ILE A 290 4.99 0.55 -4.89
C ILE A 290 6.26 0.20 -4.12
N VAL A 291 7.29 1.03 -4.26
CA VAL A 291 8.57 0.88 -3.56
C VAL A 291 8.64 1.91 -2.45
N MET A 292 8.96 1.48 -1.24
CA MET A 292 9.01 2.37 -0.07
C MET A 292 10.27 2.19 0.76
N GLY A 293 10.76 3.31 1.27
CA GLY A 293 11.74 3.38 2.34
C GLY A 293 11.07 3.42 3.72
N ALA A 294 11.89 3.44 4.76
CA ALA A 294 11.42 3.63 6.13
C ALA A 294 10.74 5.00 6.27
N ASP A 295 9.65 5.04 7.03
CA ASP A 295 8.89 6.27 7.35
C ASP A 295 8.46 7.10 6.12
N ALA A 296 8.25 6.44 4.97
CA ALA A 296 7.80 7.13 3.76
C ALA A 296 6.34 7.59 3.84
N PHE A 297 5.49 6.82 4.55
CA PHE A 297 4.08 7.13 4.75
C PHE A 297 3.59 6.72 6.13
N SER A 298 2.49 7.32 6.56
CA SER A 298 1.80 6.96 7.79
C SER A 298 0.32 6.69 7.55
N GLN A 299 -0.24 5.84 8.39
CA GLN A 299 -1.65 5.57 8.48
C GLN A 299 -2.20 6.24 9.72
N ILE A 300 -3.24 7.05 9.54
CA ILE A 300 -3.83 7.88 10.59
C ILE A 300 -5.16 7.28 10.99
N ALA A 301 -5.34 7.04 12.29
CA ALA A 301 -6.59 6.65 12.90
C ALA A 301 -6.96 7.65 14.01
N VAL A 302 -8.23 7.74 14.36
CA VAL A 302 -8.68 8.62 15.45
C VAL A 302 -8.61 7.85 16.77
N ARG A 303 -7.89 8.40 17.76
CA ARG A 303 -7.72 7.79 19.08
C ARG A 303 -9.08 7.59 19.76
N GLY A 304 -9.31 6.39 20.29
CA GLY A 304 -10.55 6.03 20.99
C GLY A 304 -11.67 5.51 20.08
N VAL A 305 -11.56 5.68 18.76
CA VAL A 305 -12.45 5.11 17.73
C VAL A 305 -11.64 4.43 16.63
N ASP A 306 -10.43 4.04 16.93
CA ASP A 306 -9.51 3.32 16.06
C ASP A 306 -9.76 1.79 16.05
N SER A 307 -10.48 1.28 17.05
CA SER A 307 -10.95 -0.10 17.06
C SER A 307 -12.26 -0.21 16.29
N LEU A 308 -12.43 -1.30 15.55
CA LEU A 308 -13.69 -1.64 14.92
C LEU A 308 -14.70 -1.99 16.00
N ASP A 309 -15.84 -1.30 16.02
CA ASP A 309 -16.97 -1.60 16.89
C ASP A 309 -18.15 -2.07 16.03
N PRO A 310 -18.26 -3.39 15.79
CA PRO A 310 -19.36 -3.93 14.99
C PRO A 310 -20.68 -3.81 15.76
N THR A 311 -21.62 -3.11 15.15
CA THR A 311 -22.99 -2.97 15.66
C THR A 311 -23.86 -4.08 15.09
N PHE A 312 -24.61 -4.73 15.94
CA PHE A 312 -25.60 -5.73 15.56
C PHE A 312 -26.96 -5.36 16.14
N LEU A 313 -27.94 -5.13 15.29
CA LEU A 313 -29.32 -4.83 15.64
C LEU A 313 -30.20 -6.00 15.17
N PRO A 314 -30.71 -6.85 16.08
CA PRO A 314 -31.63 -7.94 15.71
C PRO A 314 -32.97 -7.40 15.23
N PRO A 315 -33.72 -8.15 14.40
CA PRO A 315 -35.09 -7.81 14.09
C PRO A 315 -35.97 -7.91 15.36
N GLY A 316 -37.07 -7.15 15.39
CA GLY A 316 -38.01 -7.11 16.52
C GLY A 316 -38.23 -5.73 17.09
N GLU A 317 -37.31 -4.78 16.90
CA GLU A 317 -37.49 -3.40 17.32
C GLU A 317 -38.38 -2.63 16.32
N LYS A 318 -39.49 -2.11 16.84
CA LYS A 318 -40.47 -1.35 16.04
C LYS A 318 -40.10 0.13 15.96
N SER A 319 -40.06 0.68 14.76
CA SER A 319 -39.82 2.09 14.53
C SER A 319 -40.79 2.67 13.50
N LYS A 320 -40.81 4.00 13.34
CA LYS A 320 -41.63 4.64 12.29
C LYS A 320 -41.28 4.18 10.88
N SER A 321 -40.03 3.80 10.63
CA SER A 321 -39.53 3.29 9.34
C SER A 321 -39.75 1.78 9.17
N ASP A 322 -39.96 1.05 10.28
CA ASP A 322 -40.23 -0.38 10.31
C ASP A 322 -41.23 -0.70 11.43
N PRO A 323 -42.55 -0.47 11.19
CA PRO A 323 -43.60 -0.65 12.22
C PRO A 323 -43.74 -2.09 12.70
N LEU A 324 -43.38 -3.07 11.88
CA LEU A 324 -43.45 -4.50 12.22
C LEU A 324 -42.13 -5.04 12.84
N GLY A 325 -41.05 -4.29 12.78
CA GLY A 325 -39.75 -4.74 13.27
C GLY A 325 -39.14 -5.90 12.48
N GLN A 326 -39.33 -5.90 11.16
CA GLN A 326 -38.90 -7.02 10.31
C GLN A 326 -37.45 -6.91 9.82
N ARG A 327 -36.75 -5.85 10.19
CA ARG A 327 -35.39 -5.57 9.68
C ARG A 327 -34.37 -5.70 10.80
N GLY A 328 -33.31 -6.47 10.51
CA GLY A 328 -32.09 -6.50 11.31
C GLY A 328 -30.92 -5.92 10.52
N TYR A 329 -29.93 -5.41 11.22
CA TYR A 329 -28.74 -4.82 10.63
C TYR A 329 -27.48 -5.29 11.34
N ALA A 330 -26.44 -5.54 10.54
CA ALA A 330 -25.08 -5.76 11.03
C ALA A 330 -24.12 -4.82 10.28
N GLY A 331 -23.32 -4.06 10.99
CA GLY A 331 -22.44 -3.10 10.36
C GLY A 331 -21.36 -2.57 11.27
N THR A 332 -20.43 -1.81 10.71
CA THR A 332 -19.39 -1.09 11.45
C THR A 332 -19.02 0.20 10.74
N SER A 333 -18.47 1.14 11.49
CA SER A 333 -17.85 2.35 10.93
C SER A 333 -16.48 2.55 11.54
N TRP A 334 -15.57 3.17 10.78
CA TRP A 334 -14.23 3.49 11.24
C TRP A 334 -13.69 4.73 10.56
N TRP A 335 -12.67 5.34 11.17
CA TRP A 335 -12.00 6.52 10.66
C TRP A 335 -10.60 6.18 10.21
N LYS A 336 -10.24 6.57 9.00
CA LYS A 336 -8.91 6.30 8.45
C LYS A 336 -8.49 7.37 7.45
N ALA A 337 -7.19 7.64 7.44
CA ALA A 337 -6.51 8.34 6.35
C ALA A 337 -5.12 7.75 6.14
N THR A 338 -4.56 7.97 4.95
CA THR A 338 -3.18 7.60 4.62
C THR A 338 -2.45 8.83 4.13
N MET A 339 -1.36 9.20 4.78
CA MET A 339 -0.56 10.38 4.46
C MET A 339 0.82 9.95 3.97
N ILE A 340 1.26 10.47 2.83
CA ILE A 340 2.64 10.32 2.36
C ILE A 340 3.48 11.39 3.06
N GLU A 341 4.38 10.98 3.96
CA GLU A 341 5.22 11.91 4.72
C GLU A 341 6.34 12.49 3.86
N ASN A 342 6.88 11.68 2.94
CA ASN A 342 7.90 12.13 2.02
C ASN A 342 7.75 11.46 0.65
N GLN A 343 7.35 12.25 -0.35
CA GLN A 343 7.15 11.79 -1.73
C GLN A 343 8.39 11.18 -2.38
N LEU A 344 9.59 11.62 -1.95
CA LEU A 344 10.86 11.18 -2.51
C LEU A 344 11.48 9.97 -1.75
N TRP A 345 10.87 9.54 -0.64
CA TRP A 345 11.25 8.33 0.09
C TRP A 345 10.47 7.10 -0.37
N MET A 346 9.58 7.31 -1.30
CA MET A 346 8.90 6.23 -2.00
C MET A 346 8.93 6.47 -3.50
N SER A 347 8.62 5.43 -4.27
CA SER A 347 8.54 5.50 -5.72
C SER A 347 7.47 4.55 -6.22
N VAL A 348 6.85 4.89 -7.34
CA VAL A 348 5.94 3.99 -8.06
C VAL A 348 6.58 3.63 -9.40
N ILE A 349 6.73 2.34 -9.66
CA ILE A 349 7.22 1.82 -10.92
C ILE A 349 6.03 1.28 -11.70
N ASN A 350 5.72 1.90 -12.81
CA ASN A 350 4.66 1.47 -13.71
C ASN A 350 5.25 0.55 -14.78
N VAL A 351 4.86 -0.71 -14.78
CA VAL A 351 5.35 -1.72 -15.75
C VAL A 351 4.19 -2.47 -16.37
N ALA A 352 4.42 -3.05 -17.54
CA ALA A 352 3.50 -3.99 -18.14
C ALA A 352 4.03 -5.42 -17.99
N ARG A 353 3.14 -6.40 -18.11
CA ARG A 353 3.51 -7.82 -18.03
C ARG A 353 3.43 -8.52 -19.38
N GLN A 354 4.11 -9.65 -19.48
CA GLN A 354 3.93 -10.61 -20.57
C GLN A 354 2.56 -11.29 -20.44
N ALA A 355 1.95 -11.63 -21.55
CA ALA A 355 0.68 -12.34 -21.62
C ALA A 355 0.78 -13.78 -21.09
#